data_9f6de5b876eddc698a4516bcca54915e
#
_entry.id   9f6de5b876eddc698a4516bcca54915e
#
_cell.length_a   1.000
_cell.length_b   1.000
_cell.length_c   1.000
_cell.angle_alpha   90.00
_cell.angle_beta   90.00
_cell.angle_gamma   90.00
#
_symmetry.space_group_name_H-M   'P 1'
#
loop_
_entity.id
_entity.type
_entity.pdbx_description
1 polymer ?
#
loop_
_entity_poly.entity_id
_entity_poly.type
_entity_poly.pdbx_seq_one_letter_code
_entity_poly.pdbx_strand_id
1 'polypeptide(L)'
;ISFYDLFKKQNSKDLLDTLIEFCKELKYREIDDVQFENISHFEKNFIILKNQLEPYQYDVKIETLEVLINQLINSETIDFVGEPLEGLQLMGLLETRLLNFKNVILLSANEGKLPLGNSQNTYLPFDVRKQFNLHTFLENDGIYAYHFYRFLQNSENIYLLYNALGSGVNTGEKTRFITQIEMESQHKIEHIIIENTSEPINQEPMSIAKTTSVLEKLEEWKERVSASHLVTYLYNPIDFYLEKVLSAKESTEIEEELSQRNYGTLVHYALEYLYGKIIGKKLNDSDLEDLLQQIDEAIIYAIEKLKHQPEFYQKGMNFVHKQIAKRVVESILRYDLDLLKSGNSLEIIGLEKKIEDIKFYLNEEKTDFVTFYGFIDRVDLLNGNLRIIDYKTAKAKDLRISVKDDKKENLFFNDKYKQSLQLCIYQYCVENMSEFKEFSIETGIWSFAEVKNGVQNVEIKDGNLEDALQSVRNLILEILNPEVPFTEKIHEKWS
;
A
#
# COMPACT_ATOMS: atom_id res chain seq x y z
N ILE A 1 -11.40 -38.43 -0.23
CA ILE A 1 -11.01 -37.40 -1.24
C ILE A 1 -9.50 -37.34 -1.32
N SER A 2 -8.93 -37.39 -2.52
CA SER A 2 -7.49 -37.23 -2.70
C SER A 2 -7.11 -35.72 -2.59
N PHE A 3 -5.93 -35.43 -2.02
CA PHE A 3 -5.34 -34.08 -2.05
C PHE A 3 -5.37 -33.46 -3.46
N TYR A 4 -5.25 -34.28 -4.52
CA TYR A 4 -5.37 -33.85 -5.91
C TYR A 4 -6.75 -33.33 -6.30
N ASP A 5 -7.81 -33.70 -5.57
CA ASP A 5 -9.16 -33.23 -5.89
C ASP A 5 -9.33 -31.73 -5.62
N LEU A 6 -8.55 -31.16 -4.69
CA LEU A 6 -8.50 -29.71 -4.42
C LEU A 6 -8.00 -28.88 -5.61
N PHE A 7 -7.16 -29.48 -6.48
CA PHE A 7 -6.56 -28.78 -7.64
C PHE A 7 -7.33 -29.00 -8.94
N LYS A 8 -8.44 -29.72 -8.92
CA LYS A 8 -9.30 -29.84 -10.07
C LYS A 8 -10.05 -28.53 -10.32
N LYS A 9 -10.32 -28.23 -11.61
CA LYS A 9 -11.15 -27.08 -11.96
C LYS A 9 -12.57 -27.27 -11.40
N GLN A 10 -12.94 -26.45 -10.42
CA GLN A 10 -14.21 -26.51 -9.69
C GLN A 10 -14.84 -25.10 -9.65
N ASN A 11 -16.14 -25.04 -9.41
CA ASN A 11 -16.78 -23.80 -8.99
C ASN A 11 -16.58 -23.56 -7.47
N SER A 12 -16.92 -22.39 -6.98
CA SER A 12 -16.73 -22.02 -5.58
C SER A 12 -17.52 -22.91 -4.60
N LYS A 13 -18.70 -23.37 -4.99
CA LYS A 13 -19.54 -24.23 -4.14
C LYS A 13 -18.95 -25.64 -4.00
N ASP A 14 -18.53 -26.23 -5.11
CA ASP A 14 -17.92 -27.56 -5.11
C ASP A 14 -16.57 -27.54 -4.38
N LEU A 15 -15.82 -26.41 -4.48
CA LEU A 15 -14.57 -26.24 -3.74
C LEU A 15 -14.80 -26.20 -2.24
N LEU A 16 -15.82 -25.48 -1.74
CA LEU A 16 -16.15 -25.47 -0.31
C LEU A 16 -16.53 -26.86 0.19
N ASP A 17 -17.33 -27.61 -0.56
CA ASP A 17 -17.68 -28.99 -0.22
C ASP A 17 -16.44 -29.89 -0.16
N THR A 18 -15.55 -29.74 -1.12
CA THR A 18 -14.27 -30.48 -1.15
C THR A 18 -13.38 -30.12 0.04
N LEU A 19 -13.30 -28.84 0.44
CA LEU A 19 -12.53 -28.40 1.61
C LEU A 19 -13.13 -28.95 2.91
N ILE A 20 -14.45 -28.95 3.07
CA ILE A 20 -15.14 -29.52 4.24
C ILE A 20 -14.86 -31.03 4.34
N GLU A 21 -14.99 -31.77 3.25
CA GLU A 21 -14.70 -33.20 3.25
C GLU A 21 -13.22 -33.50 3.50
N PHE A 22 -12.32 -32.68 2.97
CA PHE A 22 -10.88 -32.79 3.21
C PHE A 22 -10.56 -32.59 4.70
N CYS A 23 -11.15 -31.59 5.37
CA CYS A 23 -11.01 -31.40 6.81
C CYS A 23 -11.49 -32.63 7.59
N LYS A 24 -12.63 -33.22 7.20
CA LYS A 24 -13.14 -34.46 7.82
C LYS A 24 -12.16 -35.62 7.67
N GLU A 25 -11.60 -35.82 6.48
CA GLU A 25 -10.60 -36.90 6.28
C GLU A 25 -9.34 -36.70 7.09
N LEU A 26 -8.84 -35.44 7.21
CA LEU A 26 -7.65 -35.14 8.02
C LEU A 26 -7.85 -35.51 9.48
N LYS A 27 -9.06 -35.35 10.04
CA LYS A 27 -9.39 -35.70 11.43
C LYS A 27 -9.33 -37.20 11.73
N TYR A 28 -9.39 -38.05 10.73
CA TYR A 28 -9.24 -39.50 10.89
C TYR A 28 -7.79 -39.99 10.85
N ARG A 29 -6.83 -39.07 10.62
CA ARG A 29 -5.40 -39.39 10.64
C ARG A 29 -4.83 -39.28 12.06
N GLU A 30 -3.67 -39.89 12.30
CA GLU A 30 -2.89 -39.63 13.51
C GLU A 30 -2.36 -38.19 13.49
N ILE A 31 -3.03 -37.32 14.22
CA ILE A 31 -2.71 -35.91 14.41
C ILE A 31 -2.77 -35.57 15.88
N ASP A 32 -2.01 -34.58 16.34
CA ASP A 32 -2.07 -34.11 17.72
C ASP A 32 -3.35 -33.29 18.00
N ASP A 33 -3.63 -33.07 19.29
CA ASP A 33 -4.83 -32.39 19.73
C ASP A 33 -4.93 -30.94 19.18
N VAL A 34 -3.80 -30.24 19.05
CA VAL A 34 -3.74 -28.88 18.51
C VAL A 34 -4.07 -28.89 17.02
N GLN A 35 -3.52 -29.84 16.27
CA GLN A 35 -3.83 -30.01 14.86
C GLN A 35 -5.30 -30.38 14.65
N PHE A 36 -5.85 -31.26 15.52
CA PHE A 36 -7.26 -31.64 15.46
C PHE A 36 -8.18 -30.43 15.69
N GLU A 37 -7.87 -29.60 16.68
CA GLU A 37 -8.65 -28.40 16.97
C GLU A 37 -8.55 -27.38 15.84
N ASN A 38 -7.35 -27.13 15.31
CA ASN A 38 -7.17 -26.27 14.13
C ASN A 38 -8.03 -26.72 12.95
N ILE A 39 -7.98 -28.00 12.60
CA ILE A 39 -8.79 -28.55 11.48
C ILE A 39 -10.28 -28.42 11.77
N SER A 40 -10.68 -28.55 13.04
CA SER A 40 -12.08 -28.40 13.44
C SER A 40 -12.59 -26.97 13.27
N HIS A 41 -11.75 -25.97 13.58
CA HIS A 41 -12.05 -24.57 13.33
C HIS A 41 -12.14 -24.26 11.82
N PHE A 42 -11.23 -24.77 11.01
CA PHE A 42 -11.32 -24.63 9.54
C PHE A 42 -12.60 -25.23 9.00
N GLU A 43 -12.95 -26.47 9.37
CA GLU A 43 -14.19 -27.12 8.93
C GLU A 43 -15.44 -26.30 9.32
N LYS A 44 -15.50 -25.82 10.57
CA LYS A 44 -16.58 -24.97 11.06
C LYS A 44 -16.73 -23.70 10.22
N ASN A 45 -15.63 -23.02 9.93
CA ASN A 45 -15.62 -21.79 9.14
C ASN A 45 -16.06 -22.02 7.69
N PHE A 46 -15.63 -23.12 7.06
CA PHE A 46 -16.10 -23.48 5.72
C PHE A 46 -17.60 -23.79 5.71
N ILE A 47 -18.12 -24.45 6.73
CA ILE A 47 -19.56 -24.72 6.87
C ILE A 47 -20.34 -23.40 7.08
N ILE A 48 -19.85 -22.48 7.91
CA ILE A 48 -20.46 -21.17 8.13
C ILE A 48 -20.53 -20.41 6.80
N LEU A 49 -19.40 -20.33 6.09
CA LEU A 49 -19.33 -19.64 4.81
C LEU A 49 -20.26 -20.25 3.77
N LYS A 50 -20.29 -21.57 3.67
CA LYS A 50 -21.24 -22.29 2.80
C LYS A 50 -22.68 -21.90 3.09
N ASN A 51 -23.08 -21.97 4.38
CA ASN A 51 -24.45 -21.65 4.81
C ASN A 51 -24.81 -20.17 4.56
N GLN A 52 -23.84 -19.26 4.67
CA GLN A 52 -24.06 -17.84 4.40
C GLN A 52 -24.19 -17.55 2.89
N LEU A 53 -23.47 -18.28 2.04
CA LEU A 53 -23.53 -18.11 0.59
C LEU A 53 -24.72 -18.83 -0.07
N GLU A 54 -25.24 -19.88 0.56
CA GLU A 54 -26.32 -20.71 0.00
C GLU A 54 -27.62 -19.93 -0.35
N PRO A 55 -28.10 -18.95 0.45
CA PRO A 55 -29.28 -18.15 0.13
C PRO A 55 -29.09 -17.24 -1.07
N TYR A 56 -27.86 -16.89 -1.38
CA TYR A 56 -27.51 -16.04 -2.52
C TYR A 56 -27.21 -16.95 -3.69
N GLN A 57 -28.05 -16.92 -4.73
CA GLN A 57 -27.88 -17.74 -5.95
C GLN A 57 -26.70 -17.25 -6.84
N TYR A 58 -25.73 -16.56 -6.27
CA TYR A 58 -24.58 -16.03 -6.99
C TYR A 58 -23.45 -17.07 -7.04
N ASP A 59 -22.92 -17.30 -8.23
CA ASP A 59 -21.68 -18.04 -8.39
C ASP A 59 -20.52 -17.10 -8.02
N VAL A 60 -20.06 -17.23 -6.77
CA VAL A 60 -18.94 -16.44 -6.25
C VAL A 60 -17.68 -16.89 -6.96
N LYS A 61 -16.88 -15.96 -7.49
CA LYS A 61 -15.61 -16.30 -8.10
C LYS A 61 -14.66 -16.91 -7.07
N ILE A 62 -13.77 -17.80 -7.50
CA ILE A 62 -12.80 -18.47 -6.62
C ILE A 62 -11.90 -17.46 -5.90
N GLU A 63 -11.48 -16.40 -6.58
CA GLU A 63 -10.67 -15.32 -5.99
C GLU A 63 -11.43 -14.59 -4.85
N THR A 64 -12.72 -14.37 -5.01
CA THR A 64 -13.57 -13.78 -3.97
C THR A 64 -13.78 -14.75 -2.81
N LEU A 65 -13.94 -16.04 -3.10
CA LEU A 65 -14.06 -17.08 -2.08
C LEU A 65 -12.79 -17.17 -1.24
N GLU A 66 -11.62 -17.12 -1.86
CA GLU A 66 -10.31 -17.10 -1.18
C GLU A 66 -10.23 -15.94 -0.19
N VAL A 67 -10.62 -14.73 -0.62
CA VAL A 67 -10.62 -13.55 0.24
C VAL A 67 -11.55 -13.73 1.44
N LEU A 68 -12.77 -14.25 1.23
CA LEU A 68 -13.73 -14.51 2.31
C LEU A 68 -13.21 -15.57 3.30
N ILE A 69 -12.58 -16.62 2.81
CA ILE A 69 -11.96 -17.66 3.65
C ILE A 69 -10.84 -17.04 4.49
N ASN A 70 -9.95 -16.26 3.89
CA ASN A 70 -8.85 -15.62 4.60
C ASN A 70 -9.35 -14.63 5.67
N GLN A 71 -10.39 -13.85 5.39
CA GLN A 71 -11.00 -12.97 6.39
C GLN A 71 -11.56 -13.75 7.59
N LEU A 72 -12.28 -14.83 7.36
CA LEU A 72 -12.83 -15.67 8.43
C LEU A 72 -11.71 -16.31 9.26
N ILE A 73 -10.71 -16.88 8.62
CA ILE A 73 -9.58 -17.54 9.30
C ILE A 73 -8.78 -16.53 10.13
N ASN A 74 -8.49 -15.35 9.59
CA ASN A 74 -7.73 -14.30 10.30
C ASN A 74 -8.49 -13.71 11.49
N SER A 75 -9.80 -13.84 11.53
CA SER A 75 -10.64 -13.40 12.67
C SER A 75 -10.83 -14.46 13.76
N GLU A 76 -10.45 -15.71 13.49
CA GLU A 76 -10.59 -16.80 14.45
C GLU A 76 -9.41 -16.84 15.42
N THR A 77 -9.74 -17.16 16.66
CA THR A 77 -8.78 -17.44 17.72
C THR A 77 -9.05 -18.81 18.31
N ILE A 78 -7.99 -19.54 18.63
CA ILE A 78 -8.09 -20.83 19.31
C ILE A 78 -7.74 -20.61 20.76
N ASP A 79 -8.68 -20.91 21.64
CA ASP A 79 -8.48 -20.79 23.06
C ASP A 79 -7.74 -22.03 23.59
N PHE A 80 -6.57 -21.82 24.18
CA PHE A 80 -5.88 -22.90 24.89
C PHE A 80 -6.42 -23.00 26.30
N VAL A 81 -6.84 -24.20 26.68
CA VAL A 81 -7.19 -24.50 28.07
C VAL A 81 -5.90 -24.60 28.87
N GLY A 82 -5.64 -23.61 29.71
CA GLY A 82 -4.54 -23.58 30.66
C GLY A 82 -5.02 -23.89 32.07
N GLU A 83 -4.11 -24.27 32.97
CA GLU A 83 -4.39 -24.36 34.40
C GLU A 83 -4.56 -22.93 34.94
N PRO A 84 -5.78 -22.49 35.30
CA PRO A 84 -5.96 -21.18 35.87
C PRO A 84 -5.28 -21.12 37.23
N LEU A 85 -4.48 -20.08 37.44
CA LEU A 85 -3.82 -19.75 38.72
C LEU A 85 -2.56 -20.54 39.09
N GLU A 86 -2.04 -21.40 38.23
CA GLU A 86 -0.75 -22.05 38.40
C GLU A 86 0.31 -21.47 37.42
N GLY A 87 1.54 -21.30 37.93
CA GLY A 87 2.66 -20.82 37.13
C GLY A 87 2.58 -19.32 36.76
N LEU A 88 3.21 -18.96 35.64
CA LEU A 88 3.22 -17.61 35.10
C LEU A 88 1.88 -17.31 34.42
N GLN A 89 1.23 -16.26 34.90
CA GLN A 89 -0.05 -15.78 34.33
C GLN A 89 0.19 -14.56 33.46
N LEU A 90 -0.21 -14.62 32.18
CA LEU A 90 -0.18 -13.50 31.25
C LEU A 90 -1.63 -13.09 30.96
N MET A 91 -2.01 -11.88 31.36
CA MET A 91 -3.38 -11.38 31.24
C MET A 91 -3.43 -9.87 31.12
N GLY A 92 -4.55 -9.33 30.62
CA GLY A 92 -4.81 -7.89 30.61
C GLY A 92 -5.08 -7.35 32.03
N LEU A 93 -4.80 -6.06 32.25
CA LEU A 93 -5.01 -5.43 33.55
C LEU A 93 -6.48 -5.56 34.02
N LEU A 94 -7.45 -5.44 33.14
CA LEU A 94 -8.88 -5.54 33.48
C LEU A 94 -9.31 -6.98 33.79
N GLU A 95 -8.55 -7.97 33.38
CA GLU A 95 -8.79 -9.38 33.63
C GLU A 95 -8.27 -9.86 34.97
N THR A 96 -7.41 -9.05 35.64
CA THR A 96 -6.86 -9.33 36.95
C THR A 96 -7.87 -9.15 38.10
N ARG A 97 -9.16 -8.99 37.78
CA ARG A 97 -10.22 -8.72 38.78
C ARG A 97 -10.23 -9.75 39.88
N LEU A 98 -10.19 -9.29 41.12
CA LEU A 98 -10.20 -10.09 42.35
C LEU A 98 -9.01 -11.06 42.54
N LEU A 99 -8.06 -11.09 41.62
CA LEU A 99 -6.88 -11.90 41.75
C LEU A 99 -5.80 -11.16 42.53
N ASN A 100 -5.00 -11.89 43.29
CA ASN A 100 -3.85 -11.38 44.03
C ASN A 100 -2.60 -12.14 43.57
N PHE A 101 -1.55 -11.38 43.33
CA PHE A 101 -0.28 -11.93 42.86
C PHE A 101 0.83 -11.46 43.78
N LYS A 102 1.75 -12.39 44.13
CA LYS A 102 2.92 -12.07 44.95
C LYS A 102 3.93 -11.21 44.16
N ASN A 103 4.16 -11.55 42.88
CA ASN A 103 5.04 -10.85 41.98
C ASN A 103 4.24 -10.34 40.79
N VAL A 104 4.42 -9.08 40.44
CA VAL A 104 3.71 -8.39 39.38
C VAL A 104 4.69 -7.75 38.43
N ILE A 105 4.53 -7.99 37.15
CA ILE A 105 5.26 -7.33 36.07
C ILE A 105 4.23 -6.68 35.15
N LEU A 106 4.12 -5.35 35.16
CA LEU A 106 3.21 -4.62 34.28
C LEU A 106 4.00 -4.04 33.11
N LEU A 107 3.66 -4.48 31.91
CA LEU A 107 4.27 -4.03 30.66
C LEU A 107 3.53 -2.83 30.09
N SER A 108 4.23 -2.01 29.30
CA SER A 108 3.65 -0.86 28.60
C SER A 108 2.93 0.15 29.51
N ALA A 109 3.51 0.42 30.70
CA ALA A 109 2.99 1.42 31.63
C ALA A 109 3.24 2.87 31.15
N ASN A 110 2.89 3.15 29.90
CA ASN A 110 3.04 4.44 29.24
C ASN A 110 1.73 5.24 29.26
N GLU A 111 1.85 6.56 29.28
CA GLU A 111 0.70 7.46 29.11
C GLU A 111 0.05 7.23 27.75
N GLY A 112 -1.29 7.23 27.71
CA GLY A 112 -2.06 6.91 26.51
C GLY A 112 -2.27 5.41 26.22
N LYS A 113 -1.48 4.52 26.86
CA LYS A 113 -1.72 3.08 26.90
C LYS A 113 -2.31 2.64 28.23
N LEU A 114 -1.91 3.30 29.30
CA LEU A 114 -2.45 3.13 30.65
C LEU A 114 -2.56 4.50 31.36
N PRO A 115 -3.78 5.03 31.55
CA PRO A 115 -5.04 4.56 30.97
C PRO A 115 -5.05 4.61 29.45
N LEU A 116 -5.94 3.84 28.83
CA LEU A 116 -6.07 3.83 27.37
C LEU A 116 -6.51 5.22 26.91
N GLY A 117 -5.68 5.89 26.14
CA GLY A 117 -5.97 7.22 25.61
C GLY A 117 -7.28 7.24 24.82
N ASN A 118 -8.13 8.21 25.08
CA ASN A 118 -9.40 8.36 24.37
C ASN A 118 -9.17 8.98 22.98
N SER A 119 -9.08 8.14 21.96
CA SER A 119 -9.11 8.56 20.56
C SER A 119 -10.54 8.58 19.98
N GLN A 120 -11.58 8.47 20.80
CA GLN A 120 -12.94 8.52 20.28
C GLN A 120 -13.28 9.94 19.82
N ASN A 121 -13.16 10.16 18.52
CA ASN A 121 -13.74 11.31 17.84
C ASN A 121 -15.26 11.23 17.96
N THR A 122 -15.81 11.86 18.97
CA THR A 122 -17.27 11.94 19.16
C THR A 122 -17.78 13.30 18.72
N TYR A 123 -18.94 13.31 18.07
CA TYR A 123 -19.61 14.55 17.68
C TYR A 123 -20.11 15.36 18.87
N LEU A 124 -20.15 14.76 20.07
CA LEU A 124 -20.59 15.42 21.29
C LEU A 124 -19.38 15.91 22.11
N PRO A 125 -19.17 17.22 22.26
CA PRO A 125 -18.12 17.78 23.11
C PRO A 125 -18.21 17.29 24.55
N PHE A 126 -17.07 17.24 25.24
CA PHE A 126 -16.95 16.78 26.62
C PHE A 126 -17.95 17.45 27.56
N ASP A 127 -18.09 18.79 27.48
CA ASP A 127 -18.97 19.57 28.37
C ASP A 127 -20.44 19.21 28.17
N VAL A 128 -20.87 18.97 26.92
CA VAL A 128 -22.21 18.51 26.60
C VAL A 128 -22.48 17.12 27.18
N ARG A 129 -21.51 16.19 27.03
CA ARG A 129 -21.62 14.85 27.60
C ARG A 129 -21.75 14.91 29.13
N LYS A 130 -20.95 15.72 29.77
CA LYS A 130 -20.99 15.92 31.23
C LYS A 130 -22.35 16.51 31.69
N GLN A 131 -22.87 17.49 30.97
CA GLN A 131 -24.16 18.14 31.28
C GLN A 131 -25.32 17.15 31.22
N PHE A 132 -25.27 16.19 30.30
CA PHE A 132 -26.32 15.19 30.11
C PHE A 132 -26.03 13.84 30.79
N ASN A 133 -25.03 13.79 31.71
CA ASN A 133 -24.60 12.58 32.40
C ASN A 133 -24.27 11.39 31.44
N LEU A 134 -23.75 11.70 30.27
CA LEU A 134 -23.25 10.69 29.35
C LEU A 134 -21.85 10.27 29.75
N HIS A 135 -21.54 9.00 29.47
CA HIS A 135 -20.21 8.44 29.77
C HIS A 135 -19.07 9.25 29.15
N THR A 136 -18.08 9.60 29.95
CA THR A 136 -16.90 10.39 29.55
C THR A 136 -15.62 9.57 29.74
N PHE A 137 -14.48 10.11 29.33
CA PHE A 137 -13.19 9.44 29.57
C PHE A 137 -12.81 9.38 31.06
N LEU A 138 -13.38 10.24 31.89
CA LEU A 138 -13.07 10.26 33.33
C LEU A 138 -13.54 8.98 34.03
N GLU A 139 -14.66 8.43 33.65
CA GLU A 139 -15.16 7.17 34.20
C GLU A 139 -14.28 5.99 33.78
N ASN A 140 -13.79 6.00 32.53
CA ASN A 140 -12.83 5.00 32.07
C ASN A 140 -11.49 5.11 32.84
N ASP A 141 -10.94 6.30 32.97
CA ASP A 141 -9.72 6.54 33.73
C ASP A 141 -9.87 6.05 35.18
N GLY A 142 -11.03 6.29 35.80
CA GLY A 142 -11.34 5.79 37.12
C GLY A 142 -11.36 4.26 37.24
N ILE A 143 -11.86 3.58 36.22
CA ILE A 143 -11.86 2.10 36.17
C ILE A 143 -10.41 1.58 36.06
N TYR A 144 -9.59 2.17 35.16
CA TYR A 144 -8.19 1.77 35.03
C TYR A 144 -7.39 2.07 36.30
N ALA A 145 -7.61 3.21 36.94
CA ALA A 145 -6.99 3.58 38.20
C ALA A 145 -7.35 2.57 39.31
N TYR A 146 -8.64 2.24 39.46
CA TYR A 146 -9.09 1.24 40.43
C TYR A 146 -8.39 -0.09 40.24
N HIS A 147 -8.35 -0.63 39.02
CA HIS A 147 -7.70 -1.92 38.73
C HIS A 147 -6.20 -1.85 38.94
N PHE A 148 -5.54 -0.75 38.53
CA PHE A 148 -4.13 -0.54 38.75
C PHE A 148 -3.75 -0.56 40.23
N TYR A 149 -4.39 0.26 41.06
CA TYR A 149 -4.09 0.31 42.49
C TYR A 149 -4.50 -0.98 43.22
N ARG A 150 -5.63 -1.57 42.86
CA ARG A 150 -6.08 -2.85 43.42
C ARG A 150 -5.11 -3.98 43.11
N PHE A 151 -4.58 -4.02 41.91
CA PHE A 151 -3.59 -4.99 41.44
C PHE A 151 -2.29 -4.91 42.24
N LEU A 152 -1.85 -3.71 42.60
CA LEU A 152 -0.62 -3.48 43.34
C LEU A 152 -0.78 -3.71 44.87
N GLN A 153 -1.99 -3.58 45.39
CA GLN A 153 -2.24 -3.53 46.84
C GLN A 153 -1.74 -4.75 47.62
N ASN A 154 -1.82 -5.95 47.04
CA ASN A 154 -1.46 -7.19 47.73
C ASN A 154 -0.21 -7.86 47.11
N SER A 155 0.59 -7.13 46.41
CA SER A 155 1.84 -7.65 45.79
C SER A 155 3.06 -7.34 46.63
N GLU A 156 3.99 -8.28 46.71
CA GLU A 156 5.26 -8.09 47.44
C GLU A 156 6.33 -7.43 46.53
N ASN A 157 6.40 -7.85 45.25
CA ASN A 157 7.34 -7.31 44.30
C ASN A 157 6.57 -6.79 43.07
N ILE A 158 6.83 -5.54 42.73
CA ILE A 158 6.13 -4.85 41.64
C ILE A 158 7.14 -4.25 40.67
N TYR A 159 7.06 -4.62 39.42
CA TYR A 159 7.87 -4.09 38.31
C TYR A 159 6.96 -3.41 37.30
N LEU A 160 7.14 -2.11 37.13
CA LEU A 160 6.37 -1.30 36.16
C LEU A 160 7.30 -0.89 35.02
N LEU A 161 7.09 -1.47 33.84
CA LEU A 161 7.93 -1.25 32.68
C LEU A 161 7.26 -0.29 31.71
N TYR A 162 7.98 0.74 31.33
CA TYR A 162 7.52 1.67 30.29
C TYR A 162 8.67 2.00 29.33
N ASN A 163 8.31 2.33 28.09
CA ASN A 163 9.29 2.76 27.10
C ASN A 163 9.55 4.25 27.26
N ALA A 164 10.80 4.62 27.53
CA ALA A 164 11.21 6.02 27.67
C ALA A 164 11.59 6.68 26.34
N LEU A 165 11.72 5.89 25.25
CA LEU A 165 12.01 6.42 23.93
C LEU A 165 10.71 6.84 23.25
N GLY A 166 10.60 8.12 22.92
CA GLY A 166 9.48 8.63 22.13
C GLY A 166 9.69 8.41 20.63
N SER A 167 8.68 7.93 19.94
CA SER A 167 8.65 7.91 18.48
C SER A 167 7.47 8.78 17.99
N GLY A 168 7.76 9.81 17.23
CA GLY A 168 6.74 10.69 16.65
C GLY A 168 6.00 11.53 17.69
N VAL A 169 4.65 11.46 17.70
CA VAL A 169 3.78 12.21 18.62
C VAL A 169 3.73 11.59 20.02
N ASN A 170 4.13 10.32 20.16
CA ASN A 170 4.21 9.62 21.45
C ASN A 170 5.53 9.96 22.14
N THR A 171 5.43 10.66 23.25
CA THR A 171 6.58 11.23 23.97
C THR A 171 7.34 10.23 24.84
N GLY A 172 7.00 8.95 24.86
CA GLY A 172 7.65 7.94 25.72
C GLY A 172 7.45 8.21 27.22
N GLU A 173 6.37 8.90 27.59
CA GLU A 173 6.08 9.26 28.98
C GLU A 173 5.56 8.06 29.77
N LYS A 174 6.00 7.95 31.03
CA LYS A 174 5.41 7.01 31.98
C LYS A 174 3.97 7.39 32.30
N THR A 175 3.14 6.38 32.57
CA THR A 175 1.74 6.64 32.97
C THR A 175 1.64 7.58 34.18
N ARG A 176 0.60 8.42 34.19
CA ARG A 176 0.25 9.29 35.30
C ARG A 176 0.11 8.53 36.62
N PHE A 177 -0.26 7.26 36.59
CA PHE A 177 -0.38 6.44 37.79
C PHE A 177 0.97 6.18 38.48
N ILE A 178 2.06 5.98 37.73
CA ILE A 178 3.42 5.88 38.28
C ILE A 178 3.80 7.21 38.91
N THR A 179 3.58 8.33 38.23
CA THR A 179 3.85 9.67 38.75
C THR A 179 3.09 9.95 40.06
N GLN A 180 1.85 9.50 40.13
CA GLN A 180 1.02 9.61 41.32
C GLN A 180 1.57 8.79 42.48
N ILE A 181 2.01 7.55 42.26
CA ILE A 181 2.67 6.73 43.30
C ILE A 181 3.96 7.41 43.79
N GLU A 182 4.76 7.96 42.89
CA GLU A 182 6.00 8.67 43.27
C GLU A 182 5.75 9.88 44.15
N MET A 183 4.65 10.60 43.94
CA MET A 183 4.30 11.81 44.69
C MET A 183 3.58 11.52 46.00
N GLU A 184 2.71 10.54 46.05
CA GLU A 184 1.77 10.33 47.13
C GLU A 184 2.15 9.14 48.04
N SER A 185 2.95 8.19 47.55
CA SER A 185 3.30 7.00 48.33
C SER A 185 4.55 7.22 49.19
N GLN A 186 4.60 6.54 50.34
CA GLN A 186 5.78 6.45 51.18
C GLN A 186 6.72 5.28 50.80
N HIS A 187 6.40 4.59 49.73
CA HIS A 187 7.18 3.46 49.27
C HIS A 187 8.48 3.91 48.61
N LYS A 188 9.55 3.17 48.86
CA LYS A 188 10.82 3.38 48.16
C LYS A 188 10.67 2.86 46.72
N ILE A 189 10.77 3.77 45.77
CA ILE A 189 10.74 3.43 44.33
C ILE A 189 12.18 3.43 43.84
N GLU A 190 12.57 2.35 43.14
CA GLU A 190 13.86 2.25 42.48
C GLU A 190 13.67 2.42 40.99
N HIS A 191 14.41 3.34 40.39
CA HIS A 191 14.38 3.56 38.94
C HIS A 191 15.54 2.83 38.27
N ILE A 192 15.22 1.93 37.37
CA ILE A 192 16.20 1.15 36.63
C ILE A 192 16.02 1.47 35.13
N ILE A 193 17.11 1.84 34.48
CA ILE A 193 17.14 2.03 33.04
C ILE A 193 17.69 0.71 32.44
N ILE A 194 16.90 0.09 31.60
CA ILE A 194 17.32 -1.08 30.83
C ILE A 194 17.57 -0.61 29.40
N GLU A 195 18.83 -0.53 29.03
CA GLU A 195 19.21 -0.27 27.64
C GLU A 195 19.32 -1.61 26.91
N ASN A 196 18.70 -1.66 25.75
CA ASN A 196 18.87 -2.82 24.90
C ASN A 196 20.25 -2.70 24.21
N THR A 197 21.23 -3.38 24.79
CA THR A 197 22.58 -3.48 24.22
C THR A 197 22.72 -4.63 23.21
N SER A 198 21.64 -5.35 22.92
CA SER A 198 21.68 -6.31 21.84
C SER A 198 21.96 -5.55 20.55
N GLU A 199 23.07 -5.86 19.91
CA GLU A 199 23.27 -5.47 18.53
C GLU A 199 22.00 -5.85 17.75
N PRO A 200 21.52 -4.96 16.88
CA PRO A 200 20.38 -5.32 16.03
C PRO A 200 20.71 -6.69 15.43
N ILE A 201 19.82 -7.65 15.59
CA ILE A 201 19.97 -8.94 14.91
C ILE A 201 20.09 -8.56 13.43
N ASN A 202 21.31 -8.60 12.93
CA ASN A 202 21.57 -8.46 11.51
C ASN A 202 20.86 -9.64 10.86
N GLN A 203 19.59 -9.48 10.54
CA GLN A 203 18.92 -10.38 9.63
C GLN A 203 19.66 -10.22 8.30
N GLU A 204 20.40 -11.23 7.93
CA GLU A 204 20.97 -11.24 6.59
C GLU A 204 19.81 -11.11 5.60
N PRO A 205 19.91 -10.14 4.69
CA PRO A 205 18.84 -9.91 3.72
C PRO A 205 18.62 -11.18 2.90
N MET A 206 17.37 -11.52 2.64
CA MET A 206 17.04 -12.65 1.77
C MET A 206 17.73 -12.46 0.42
N SER A 207 18.36 -13.51 -0.08
CA SER A 207 19.06 -13.48 -1.36
C SER A 207 18.70 -14.71 -2.19
N ILE A 208 18.29 -14.49 -3.44
CA ILE A 208 17.87 -15.54 -4.37
C ILE A 208 18.82 -15.54 -5.57
N ALA A 209 19.56 -16.63 -5.72
CA ALA A 209 20.45 -16.81 -6.85
C ALA A 209 19.69 -17.02 -8.17
N LYS A 210 20.22 -16.52 -9.25
CA LYS A 210 19.63 -16.67 -10.59
C LYS A 210 19.99 -18.05 -11.16
N THR A 211 19.12 -19.02 -10.94
CA THR A 211 19.23 -20.37 -11.53
C THR A 211 18.92 -20.33 -13.02
N THR A 212 19.23 -21.43 -13.74
CA THR A 212 18.94 -21.55 -15.17
C THR A 212 17.48 -21.25 -15.51
N SER A 213 16.54 -21.76 -14.69
CA SER A 213 15.11 -21.49 -14.89
C SER A 213 14.72 -20.03 -14.66
N VAL A 214 15.40 -19.33 -13.76
CA VAL A 214 15.21 -17.89 -13.55
C VAL A 214 15.74 -17.10 -14.74
N LEU A 215 16.91 -17.51 -15.27
CA LEU A 215 17.48 -16.85 -16.46
C LEU A 215 16.61 -17.04 -17.70
N GLU A 216 16.02 -18.21 -17.90
CA GLU A 216 15.03 -18.44 -18.96
C GLU A 216 13.83 -17.50 -18.84
N LYS A 217 13.31 -17.32 -17.63
CA LYS A 217 12.22 -16.37 -17.36
C LYS A 217 12.62 -14.90 -17.56
N LEU A 218 13.86 -14.55 -17.27
CA LEU A 218 14.38 -13.21 -17.56
C LEU A 218 14.53 -12.94 -19.05
N GLU A 219 14.84 -13.97 -19.88
CA GLU A 219 14.82 -13.83 -21.33
C GLU A 219 13.38 -13.61 -21.85
N GLU A 220 12.36 -14.31 -21.29
CA GLU A 220 10.97 -14.01 -21.61
C GLU A 220 10.58 -12.59 -21.17
N TRP A 221 11.07 -12.13 -20.02
CA TRP A 221 10.81 -10.77 -19.51
C TRP A 221 11.37 -9.67 -20.44
N LYS A 222 12.50 -9.90 -21.12
CA LYS A 222 13.09 -8.94 -22.10
C LYS A 222 12.12 -8.56 -23.21
N GLU A 223 11.22 -9.46 -23.57
CA GLU A 223 10.23 -9.20 -24.62
C GLU A 223 9.18 -8.15 -24.19
N ARG A 224 9.02 -7.93 -22.88
CA ARG A 224 7.99 -7.04 -22.36
C ARG A 224 8.40 -6.35 -21.04
N VAL A 225 9.20 -5.31 -21.15
CA VAL A 225 9.71 -4.53 -20.03
C VAL A 225 8.94 -3.22 -19.89
N SER A 226 8.54 -2.86 -18.67
CA SER A 226 7.94 -1.55 -18.39
C SER A 226 8.78 -0.76 -17.39
N ALA A 227 8.61 0.57 -17.39
CA ALA A 227 9.25 1.43 -16.43
C ALA A 227 8.90 1.04 -14.97
N SER A 228 7.66 0.58 -14.73
CA SER A 228 7.24 0.11 -13.42
C SER A 228 7.97 -1.15 -12.96
N HIS A 229 8.38 -2.04 -13.86
CA HIS A 229 9.20 -3.20 -13.52
C HIS A 229 10.55 -2.78 -12.94
N LEU A 230 11.20 -1.79 -13.58
CA LEU A 230 12.48 -1.27 -13.11
C LEU A 230 12.33 -0.54 -11.77
N VAL A 231 11.25 0.21 -11.58
CA VAL A 231 10.93 0.85 -10.29
C VAL A 231 10.71 -0.20 -9.19
N THR A 232 10.03 -1.31 -9.47
CA THR A 232 9.85 -2.42 -8.51
C THR A 232 11.21 -3.01 -8.12
N TYR A 233 12.10 -3.26 -9.10
CA TYR A 233 13.45 -3.76 -8.83
C TYR A 233 14.27 -2.79 -7.97
N LEU A 234 14.21 -1.50 -8.26
CA LEU A 234 14.89 -0.47 -7.49
C LEU A 234 14.41 -0.41 -6.03
N TYR A 235 13.12 -0.60 -5.82
CA TYR A 235 12.54 -0.62 -4.49
C TYR A 235 12.95 -1.88 -3.73
N ASN A 236 12.70 -3.05 -4.30
CA ASN A 236 13.11 -4.33 -3.74
C ASN A 236 13.28 -5.41 -4.83
N PRO A 237 14.50 -5.90 -5.10
CA PRO A 237 14.75 -6.95 -6.08
C PRO A 237 13.96 -8.24 -5.83
N ILE A 238 13.63 -8.57 -4.56
CA ILE A 238 12.81 -9.75 -4.24
C ILE A 238 11.37 -9.56 -4.75
N ASP A 239 10.77 -8.38 -4.57
CA ASP A 239 9.42 -8.10 -5.06
C ASP A 239 9.37 -8.18 -6.58
N PHE A 240 10.41 -7.65 -7.25
CA PHE A 240 10.55 -7.81 -8.70
C PHE A 240 10.60 -9.30 -9.11
N TYR A 241 11.39 -10.11 -8.41
CA TYR A 241 11.48 -11.54 -8.69
C TYR A 241 10.12 -12.23 -8.52
N LEU A 242 9.45 -11.99 -7.40
CA LEU A 242 8.15 -12.60 -7.11
C LEU A 242 7.08 -12.18 -8.12
N GLU A 243 6.94 -10.88 -8.35
CA GLU A 243 5.86 -10.35 -9.17
C GLU A 243 6.11 -10.49 -10.68
N LYS A 244 7.36 -10.24 -11.15
CA LYS A 244 7.63 -10.08 -12.58
C LYS A 244 8.27 -11.32 -13.20
N VAL A 245 9.07 -12.06 -12.42
CA VAL A 245 9.70 -13.30 -12.89
C VAL A 245 8.79 -14.50 -12.60
N LEU A 246 8.28 -14.62 -11.38
CA LEU A 246 7.38 -15.72 -10.99
C LEU A 246 5.91 -15.46 -11.27
N SER A 247 5.53 -14.21 -11.59
CA SER A 247 4.13 -13.79 -11.76
C SER A 247 3.26 -14.08 -10.53
N ALA A 248 3.86 -14.07 -9.34
CA ALA A 248 3.13 -14.19 -8.08
C ALA A 248 2.24 -12.96 -7.89
N LYS A 249 1.01 -13.18 -7.47
CA LYS A 249 0.07 -12.10 -7.16
C LYS A 249 -0.16 -12.07 -5.66
N GLU A 250 -0.11 -10.87 -5.07
CA GLU A 250 -0.61 -10.69 -3.72
C GLU A 250 -2.12 -11.02 -3.68
N SER A 251 -2.55 -11.61 -2.57
CA SER A 251 -3.97 -11.80 -2.31
C SER A 251 -4.65 -10.43 -2.23
N THR A 252 -5.71 -10.24 -3.03
CA THR A 252 -6.50 -9.01 -2.95
C THR A 252 -7.39 -9.05 -1.72
N GLU A 253 -7.16 -8.15 -0.77
CA GLU A 253 -8.08 -7.93 0.33
C GLU A 253 -9.34 -7.21 -0.18
N ILE A 254 -10.49 -7.48 0.46
CA ILE A 254 -11.71 -6.72 0.19
C ILE A 254 -11.51 -5.33 0.80
N GLU A 255 -11.53 -4.31 -0.03
CA GLU A 255 -11.38 -2.93 0.42
C GLU A 255 -12.65 -2.47 1.15
N GLU A 256 -12.52 -2.19 2.44
CA GLU A 256 -13.55 -1.48 3.21
C GLU A 256 -13.47 0.03 2.95
N GLU A 257 -12.25 0.53 2.78
CA GLU A 257 -11.95 1.92 2.39
C GLU A 257 -11.18 1.94 1.06
N LEU A 258 -11.43 2.98 0.27
CA LEU A 258 -10.78 3.17 -1.03
C LEU A 258 -9.26 3.31 -0.86
N SER A 259 -8.52 2.37 -1.39
CA SER A 259 -7.05 2.41 -1.36
C SER A 259 -6.50 3.59 -2.17
N GLN A 260 -5.28 4.02 -1.85
CA GLN A 260 -4.58 5.08 -2.59
C GLN A 260 -4.41 4.74 -4.07
N ARG A 261 -4.22 3.46 -4.39
CA ARG A 261 -4.14 2.96 -5.76
C ARG A 261 -5.48 3.15 -6.49
N ASN A 262 -6.58 2.67 -5.90
CA ASN A 262 -7.90 2.77 -6.51
C ASN A 262 -8.42 4.20 -6.54
N TYR A 263 -8.04 5.06 -5.57
CA TYR A 263 -8.26 6.49 -5.64
C TYR A 263 -7.57 7.12 -6.87
N GLY A 264 -6.30 6.80 -7.10
CA GLY A 264 -5.59 7.26 -8.31
C GLY A 264 -6.29 6.81 -9.58
N THR A 265 -6.62 5.52 -9.68
CA THR A 265 -7.33 4.94 -10.83
C THR A 265 -8.69 5.58 -11.07
N LEU A 266 -9.43 5.95 -10.01
CA LEU A 266 -10.71 6.68 -10.11
C LEU A 266 -10.54 8.02 -10.83
N VAL A 267 -9.51 8.79 -10.45
CA VAL A 267 -9.21 10.09 -11.09
C VAL A 267 -8.76 9.90 -12.54
N HIS A 268 -7.86 8.91 -12.80
CA HIS A 268 -7.40 8.58 -14.16
C HIS A 268 -8.58 8.27 -15.09
N TYR A 269 -9.50 7.38 -14.68
CA TYR A 269 -10.64 7.01 -15.51
C TYR A 269 -11.62 8.18 -15.74
N ALA A 270 -11.78 9.04 -14.75
CA ALA A 270 -12.61 10.24 -14.93
C ALA A 270 -11.98 11.22 -15.93
N LEU A 271 -10.67 11.44 -15.88
CA LEU A 271 -9.94 12.29 -16.83
C LEU A 271 -9.94 11.67 -18.24
N GLU A 272 -9.69 10.36 -18.35
CA GLU A 272 -9.77 9.61 -19.61
C GLU A 272 -11.16 9.78 -20.28
N TYR A 273 -12.24 9.64 -19.51
CA TYR A 273 -13.60 9.82 -20.00
C TYR A 273 -13.86 11.22 -20.54
N LEU A 274 -13.45 12.24 -19.79
CA LEU A 274 -13.68 13.64 -20.15
C LEU A 274 -12.86 14.06 -21.37
N TYR A 275 -11.55 13.93 -21.29
CA TYR A 275 -10.66 14.32 -22.38
C TYR A 275 -10.83 13.43 -23.61
N GLY A 276 -11.29 12.18 -23.45
CA GLY A 276 -11.59 11.28 -24.56
C GLY A 276 -12.61 11.83 -25.56
N LYS A 277 -13.49 12.76 -25.11
CA LYS A 277 -14.49 13.43 -25.97
C LYS A 277 -13.90 14.51 -26.89
N ILE A 278 -12.67 14.95 -26.62
CA ILE A 278 -12.05 16.09 -27.28
C ILE A 278 -10.65 15.79 -27.86
N ILE A 279 -10.32 14.52 -28.02
CA ILE A 279 -9.04 14.11 -28.65
C ILE A 279 -8.95 14.57 -30.09
N GLY A 280 -7.78 14.99 -30.53
CA GLY A 280 -7.42 15.29 -31.92
C GLY A 280 -7.98 16.62 -32.45
N LYS A 281 -8.38 17.50 -31.54
CA LYS A 281 -8.77 18.87 -31.94
C LYS A 281 -8.07 19.93 -31.08
N LYS A 282 -7.80 21.07 -31.70
CA LYS A 282 -7.37 22.25 -30.98
C LYS A 282 -8.51 22.76 -30.09
N LEU A 283 -8.23 22.82 -28.78
CA LEU A 283 -9.23 23.16 -27.79
C LEU A 283 -9.55 24.66 -27.77
N ASN A 284 -10.79 24.95 -27.40
CA ASN A 284 -11.27 26.31 -27.08
C ASN A 284 -11.89 26.30 -25.69
N ASP A 285 -12.20 27.49 -25.16
CA ASP A 285 -12.71 27.65 -23.80
C ASP A 285 -14.03 26.89 -23.60
N SER A 286 -14.96 26.91 -24.60
CA SER A 286 -16.23 26.21 -24.49
C SER A 286 -16.11 24.72 -24.37
N ASP A 287 -15.09 24.09 -24.98
CA ASP A 287 -14.84 22.66 -24.88
C ASP A 287 -14.62 22.26 -23.43
N LEU A 288 -13.77 23.00 -22.70
CA LEU A 288 -13.44 22.70 -21.30
C LEU A 288 -14.59 23.13 -20.35
N GLU A 289 -15.33 24.19 -20.66
CA GLU A 289 -16.52 24.59 -19.90
C GLU A 289 -17.62 23.52 -19.98
N ASP A 290 -17.79 22.88 -21.14
CA ASP A 290 -18.72 21.76 -21.34
C ASP A 290 -18.25 20.51 -20.53
N LEU A 291 -16.93 20.21 -20.50
CA LEU A 291 -16.42 19.11 -19.71
C LEU A 291 -16.58 19.33 -18.20
N LEU A 292 -16.44 20.58 -17.73
CA LEU A 292 -16.65 20.92 -16.32
C LEU A 292 -18.07 20.58 -15.84
N GLN A 293 -19.09 20.66 -16.71
CA GLN A 293 -20.45 20.28 -16.38
C GLN A 293 -20.67 18.76 -16.33
N GLN A 294 -19.76 17.99 -16.90
CA GLN A 294 -19.86 16.53 -17.03
C GLN A 294 -19.03 15.75 -15.98
N ILE A 295 -18.46 16.41 -14.98
CA ILE A 295 -17.60 15.78 -13.97
C ILE A 295 -18.36 14.69 -13.20
N ASP A 296 -19.62 14.92 -12.86
CA ASP A 296 -20.42 13.91 -12.13
C ASP A 296 -20.61 12.62 -12.95
N GLU A 297 -20.86 12.76 -14.23
CA GLU A 297 -20.99 11.66 -15.17
C GLU A 297 -19.64 10.89 -15.29
N ALA A 298 -18.53 11.62 -15.37
CA ALA A 298 -17.21 11.04 -15.44
C ALA A 298 -16.84 10.23 -14.18
N ILE A 299 -17.21 10.72 -13.00
CA ILE A 299 -16.99 9.98 -11.74
C ILE A 299 -17.86 8.71 -11.69
N ILE A 300 -19.11 8.77 -12.15
CA ILE A 300 -19.96 7.57 -12.24
C ILE A 300 -19.33 6.55 -13.18
N TYR A 301 -18.92 6.96 -14.37
CA TYR A 301 -18.21 6.10 -15.31
C TYR A 301 -16.97 5.46 -14.71
N ALA A 302 -16.15 6.24 -13.98
CA ALA A 302 -14.93 5.74 -13.35
C ALA A 302 -15.22 4.71 -12.25
N ILE A 303 -16.27 4.89 -11.45
CA ILE A 303 -16.74 3.93 -10.45
C ILE A 303 -17.18 2.62 -11.11
N GLU A 304 -17.94 2.69 -12.19
CA GLU A 304 -18.37 1.50 -12.95
C GLU A 304 -17.18 0.77 -13.57
N LYS A 305 -16.21 1.50 -14.14
CA LYS A 305 -15.00 0.93 -14.72
C LYS A 305 -14.09 0.26 -13.68
N LEU A 306 -14.07 0.76 -12.43
CA LEU A 306 -13.44 0.12 -11.28
C LEU A 306 -14.20 -1.13 -10.80
N LYS A 307 -15.43 -1.36 -11.28
CA LYS A 307 -16.33 -2.43 -10.84
C LYS A 307 -16.72 -2.34 -9.35
N HIS A 308 -16.68 -1.14 -8.79
CA HIS A 308 -17.16 -0.88 -7.45
C HIS A 308 -18.67 -0.64 -7.46
N GLN A 309 -19.34 -1.04 -6.38
CA GLN A 309 -20.75 -0.74 -6.19
C GLN A 309 -20.93 0.76 -5.86
N PRO A 310 -21.93 1.46 -6.42
CA PRO A 310 -22.17 2.88 -6.12
C PRO A 310 -22.34 3.18 -4.61
N GLU A 311 -22.91 2.22 -3.86
CA GLU A 311 -23.13 2.30 -2.42
C GLU A 311 -21.83 2.45 -1.63
N PHE A 312 -20.73 1.89 -2.11
CA PHE A 312 -19.41 2.01 -1.52
C PHE A 312 -18.96 3.46 -1.35
N TYR A 313 -19.44 4.36 -2.23
CA TYR A 313 -19.09 5.77 -2.23
C TYR A 313 -20.15 6.70 -1.60
N GLN A 314 -21.15 6.15 -0.91
CA GLN A 314 -22.23 6.95 -0.33
C GLN A 314 -21.99 7.40 1.11
N LYS A 315 -21.07 6.74 1.84
CA LYS A 315 -20.85 6.96 3.26
C LYS A 315 -19.34 6.95 3.62
N GLY A 316 -19.03 7.48 4.80
CA GLY A 316 -17.69 7.39 5.40
C GLY A 316 -16.60 8.07 4.59
N MET A 317 -15.39 7.55 4.70
CA MET A 317 -14.21 8.09 4.01
C MET A 317 -14.30 7.94 2.49
N ASN A 318 -14.97 6.91 1.99
CA ASN A 318 -15.14 6.68 0.55
C ASN A 318 -15.95 7.80 -0.12
N PHE A 319 -16.96 8.32 0.58
CA PHE A 319 -17.67 9.53 0.11
C PHE A 319 -16.74 10.74 0.04
N VAL A 320 -15.88 10.92 1.06
CA VAL A 320 -14.90 12.03 1.08
C VAL A 320 -13.91 11.87 -0.08
N HIS A 321 -13.36 10.68 -0.27
CA HIS A 321 -12.44 10.39 -1.38
C HIS A 321 -13.08 10.68 -2.75
N LYS A 322 -14.34 10.31 -2.94
CA LYS A 322 -15.09 10.67 -4.16
C LYS A 322 -15.19 12.18 -4.36
N GLN A 323 -15.48 12.95 -3.28
CA GLN A 323 -15.55 14.40 -3.37
C GLN A 323 -14.19 15.05 -3.66
N ILE A 324 -13.12 14.50 -3.08
CA ILE A 324 -11.75 14.95 -3.36
C ILE A 324 -11.39 14.65 -4.82
N ALA A 325 -11.69 13.45 -5.33
CA ALA A 325 -11.47 13.09 -6.72
C ALA A 325 -12.17 14.06 -7.69
N LYS A 326 -13.45 14.39 -7.42
CA LYS A 326 -14.19 15.42 -8.19
C LYS A 326 -13.45 16.75 -8.23
N ARG A 327 -12.97 17.22 -7.07
CA ARG A 327 -12.24 18.50 -6.98
C ARG A 327 -10.91 18.46 -7.71
N VAL A 328 -10.20 17.32 -7.68
CA VAL A 328 -8.95 17.14 -8.43
C VAL A 328 -9.22 17.20 -9.92
N VAL A 329 -10.21 16.48 -10.43
CA VAL A 329 -10.63 16.51 -11.84
C VAL A 329 -11.03 17.93 -12.25
N GLU A 330 -11.86 18.59 -11.46
CA GLU A 330 -12.27 19.98 -11.69
C GLU A 330 -11.06 20.92 -11.75
N SER A 331 -10.12 20.76 -10.82
CA SER A 331 -8.93 21.62 -10.76
C SER A 331 -8.01 21.44 -11.97
N ILE A 332 -7.89 20.22 -12.50
CA ILE A 332 -7.11 19.93 -13.72
C ILE A 332 -7.79 20.60 -14.93
N LEU A 333 -9.10 20.44 -15.10
CA LEU A 333 -9.84 21.07 -16.19
C LEU A 333 -9.78 22.61 -16.12
N ARG A 334 -9.90 23.19 -14.92
CA ARG A 334 -9.76 24.63 -14.72
C ARG A 334 -8.37 25.14 -15.03
N TYR A 335 -7.33 24.38 -14.67
CA TYR A 335 -5.96 24.73 -15.02
C TYR A 335 -5.77 24.78 -16.53
N ASP A 336 -6.25 23.77 -17.28
CA ASP A 336 -6.19 23.77 -18.74
C ASP A 336 -7.02 24.92 -19.36
N LEU A 337 -8.19 25.23 -18.78
CA LEU A 337 -9.01 26.37 -19.19
C LEU A 337 -8.29 27.73 -18.99
N ASP A 338 -7.60 27.86 -17.85
CA ASP A 338 -6.80 29.07 -17.56
C ASP A 338 -5.60 29.20 -18.52
N LEU A 339 -5.00 28.08 -18.95
CA LEU A 339 -3.99 28.08 -20.00
C LEU A 339 -4.55 28.64 -21.33
N LEU A 340 -5.72 28.17 -21.76
CA LEU A 340 -6.38 28.66 -22.97
C LEU A 340 -6.74 30.15 -22.86
N LYS A 341 -7.35 30.58 -21.75
CA LYS A 341 -7.69 31.98 -21.48
C LYS A 341 -6.46 32.89 -21.42
N SER A 342 -5.31 32.35 -21.12
CA SER A 342 -4.01 33.06 -21.16
C SER A 342 -3.40 33.12 -22.56
N GLY A 343 -4.11 32.65 -23.59
CA GLY A 343 -3.70 32.72 -24.99
C GLY A 343 -2.85 31.54 -25.47
N ASN A 344 -2.70 30.49 -24.67
CA ASN A 344 -1.99 29.28 -25.09
C ASN A 344 -2.86 28.41 -26.01
N SER A 345 -2.22 27.62 -26.86
CA SER A 345 -2.88 26.63 -27.71
C SER A 345 -2.68 25.26 -27.12
N LEU A 346 -3.76 24.54 -26.87
CA LEU A 346 -3.75 23.19 -26.30
C LEU A 346 -4.53 22.22 -27.20
N GLU A 347 -3.95 21.06 -27.46
CA GLU A 347 -4.56 19.95 -28.19
C GLU A 347 -4.26 18.63 -27.52
N ILE A 348 -5.28 17.83 -27.21
CA ILE A 348 -5.09 16.48 -26.65
C ILE A 348 -4.85 15.50 -27.79
N ILE A 349 -3.66 14.91 -27.86
CA ILE A 349 -3.27 13.98 -28.93
C ILE A 349 -3.66 12.55 -28.57
N GLY A 350 -3.53 12.17 -27.30
CA GLY A 350 -3.87 10.83 -26.87
C GLY A 350 -3.99 10.69 -25.36
N LEU A 351 -4.77 9.70 -24.94
CA LEU A 351 -4.93 9.28 -23.55
C LEU A 351 -4.67 7.80 -23.49
N GLU A 352 -4.10 7.34 -22.35
CA GLU A 352 -3.68 5.93 -22.20
C GLU A 352 -2.92 5.43 -23.45
N LYS A 353 -2.04 6.29 -23.95
CA LYS A 353 -1.33 6.03 -25.20
C LYS A 353 -0.42 4.83 -25.02
N LYS A 354 -0.68 3.78 -25.79
CA LYS A 354 0.06 2.54 -25.69
C LYS A 354 1.47 2.66 -26.26
N ILE A 355 2.45 2.21 -25.50
CA ILE A 355 3.82 1.98 -25.95
C ILE A 355 3.93 0.50 -26.31
N GLU A 356 4.29 0.20 -27.56
CA GLU A 356 4.48 -1.17 -28.05
C GLU A 356 5.68 -1.23 -28.97
N ASP A 357 6.40 -2.36 -28.92
CA ASP A 357 7.47 -2.73 -29.84
C ASP A 357 8.64 -1.74 -29.93
N ILE A 358 8.86 -0.94 -28.87
CA ILE A 358 9.99 -0.02 -28.79
C ILE A 358 11.21 -0.75 -28.25
N LYS A 359 12.19 -0.99 -29.15
CA LYS A 359 13.44 -1.66 -28.80
C LYS A 359 14.39 -0.71 -28.11
N PHE A 360 14.90 -1.14 -26.96
CA PHE A 360 15.97 -0.46 -26.23
C PHE A 360 17.22 -1.34 -26.23
N TYR A 361 18.26 -0.89 -26.93
CA TYR A 361 19.46 -1.67 -27.15
C TYR A 361 20.38 -1.62 -25.92
N LEU A 362 20.88 -2.81 -25.52
CA LEU A 362 21.76 -2.99 -24.38
C LEU A 362 23.25 -2.94 -24.73
N ASN A 363 23.58 -3.12 -26.02
CA ASN A 363 24.93 -3.09 -26.54
C ASN A 363 25.05 -2.19 -27.78
N GLU A 364 26.26 -1.72 -28.06
CA GLU A 364 26.56 -0.87 -29.22
C GLU A 364 26.29 -1.55 -30.57
N GLU A 365 26.46 -2.86 -30.63
CA GLU A 365 26.25 -3.68 -31.83
C GLU A 365 24.77 -3.85 -32.20
N LYS A 366 23.87 -3.40 -31.32
CA LYS A 366 22.39 -3.53 -31.46
C LYS A 366 21.89 -4.98 -31.65
N THR A 367 22.63 -5.94 -31.11
CA THR A 367 22.29 -7.36 -31.17
C THR A 367 21.48 -7.81 -29.95
N ASP A 368 21.65 -7.14 -28.80
CA ASP A 368 20.94 -7.40 -27.56
C ASP A 368 20.03 -6.20 -27.19
N PHE A 369 18.77 -6.49 -26.87
CA PHE A 369 17.79 -5.45 -26.60
C PHE A 369 16.68 -5.96 -25.68
N VAL A 370 15.97 -5.03 -25.04
CA VAL A 370 14.67 -5.26 -24.41
C VAL A 370 13.60 -4.51 -25.17
N THR A 371 12.35 -5.00 -25.09
CA THR A 371 11.21 -4.35 -25.73
C THR A 371 10.39 -3.63 -24.67
N PHE A 372 10.33 -2.29 -24.75
CA PHE A 372 9.51 -1.51 -23.83
C PHE A 372 8.03 -1.59 -24.19
N TYR A 373 7.21 -1.72 -23.17
CA TYR A 373 5.76 -1.55 -23.22
C TYR A 373 5.26 -0.69 -22.08
N GLY A 374 4.10 -0.10 -22.26
CA GLY A 374 3.45 0.69 -21.21
C GLY A 374 2.29 1.51 -21.74
N PHE A 375 1.80 2.37 -20.89
CA PHE A 375 0.76 3.34 -21.22
C PHE A 375 1.19 4.71 -20.70
N ILE A 376 0.95 5.73 -21.51
CA ILE A 376 1.16 7.13 -21.15
C ILE A 376 -0.20 7.73 -20.87
N ASP A 377 -0.40 8.26 -19.68
CA ASP A 377 -1.69 8.74 -19.23
C ASP A 377 -2.27 9.83 -20.14
N ARG A 378 -1.44 10.81 -20.53
CA ARG A 378 -1.84 11.89 -21.46
C ARG A 378 -0.67 12.34 -22.33
N VAL A 379 -0.94 12.48 -23.61
CA VAL A 379 -0.07 13.14 -24.59
C VAL A 379 -0.82 14.32 -25.17
N ASP A 380 -0.24 15.52 -25.10
CA ASP A 380 -0.84 16.73 -25.65
C ASP A 380 0.19 17.66 -26.33
N LEU A 381 -0.31 18.61 -27.10
CA LEU A 381 0.48 19.69 -27.67
C LEU A 381 0.14 21.00 -26.97
N LEU A 382 1.13 21.59 -26.32
CA LEU A 382 1.04 22.95 -25.76
C LEU A 382 1.90 23.90 -26.57
N ASN A 383 1.29 24.83 -27.26
CA ASN A 383 1.99 25.77 -28.15
C ASN A 383 2.90 25.11 -29.21
N GLY A 384 2.54 23.89 -29.63
CA GLY A 384 3.32 23.11 -30.60
C GLY A 384 4.38 22.19 -30.00
N ASN A 385 4.65 22.26 -28.70
CA ASN A 385 5.52 21.32 -28.00
C ASN A 385 4.72 20.11 -27.53
N LEU A 386 5.22 18.90 -27.81
CA LEU A 386 4.60 17.64 -27.36
C LEU A 386 4.92 17.42 -25.88
N ARG A 387 3.87 17.28 -25.06
CA ARG A 387 4.02 16.95 -23.64
C ARG A 387 3.57 15.52 -23.36
N ILE A 388 4.40 14.81 -22.64
CA ILE A 388 4.10 13.48 -22.07
C ILE A 388 3.83 13.70 -20.60
N ILE A 389 2.61 13.40 -20.16
CA ILE A 389 2.15 13.68 -18.81
C ILE A 389 1.77 12.36 -18.13
N ASP A 390 2.38 12.13 -16.97
CA ASP A 390 2.07 11.02 -16.08
C ASP A 390 1.37 11.57 -14.83
N TYR A 391 0.20 11.04 -14.52
CA TYR A 391 -0.57 11.45 -13.36
C TYR A 391 -0.15 10.70 -12.12
N LYS A 392 0.10 11.41 -11.02
CA LYS A 392 0.50 10.80 -9.74
C LYS A 392 -0.35 11.32 -8.58
N THR A 393 -0.78 10.43 -7.70
CA THR A 393 -1.45 10.80 -6.44
C THR A 393 -0.51 11.49 -5.47
N ALA A 394 0.76 11.09 -5.46
CA ALA A 394 1.82 11.69 -4.65
C ALA A 394 2.41 12.96 -5.31
N LYS A 395 3.14 13.75 -4.52
CA LYS A 395 3.89 14.91 -5.03
C LYS A 395 4.95 14.49 -6.03
N ALA A 396 5.21 15.36 -7.01
CA ALA A 396 6.35 15.24 -7.86
C ALA A 396 7.65 15.52 -7.05
N LYS A 397 8.63 14.63 -7.17
CA LYS A 397 9.89 14.72 -6.42
C LYS A 397 11.06 14.36 -7.29
N ASP A 398 12.20 15.01 -7.02
CA ASP A 398 13.49 14.67 -7.61
C ASP A 398 13.48 14.61 -9.15
N LEU A 399 12.73 15.55 -9.79
CA LEU A 399 12.65 15.69 -11.25
C LEU A 399 13.84 16.42 -11.87
N ARG A 400 14.74 17.00 -11.04
CA ARG A 400 15.98 17.60 -11.49
C ARG A 400 17.11 16.62 -11.30
N ILE A 401 17.59 16.05 -12.40
CA ILE A 401 18.67 15.07 -12.39
C ILE A 401 19.93 15.69 -12.99
N SER A 402 21.09 15.40 -12.39
CA SER A 402 22.41 15.82 -12.91
C SER A 402 23.17 14.59 -13.37
N VAL A 403 23.58 14.59 -14.62
CA VAL A 403 24.27 13.47 -15.27
C VAL A 403 25.76 13.81 -15.44
N LYS A 404 26.45 14.04 -14.30
CA LYS A 404 27.90 14.24 -14.30
C LYS A 404 28.63 12.92 -14.50
N ASP A 405 29.82 12.99 -15.11
CA ASP A 405 30.64 11.83 -15.53
C ASP A 405 30.85 10.78 -14.44
N ASP A 406 30.93 11.16 -13.16
CA ASP A 406 31.12 10.25 -12.01
C ASP A 406 29.86 9.57 -11.51
N LYS A 407 28.68 9.99 -11.99
CA LYS A 407 27.36 9.47 -11.54
C LYS A 407 26.49 8.92 -12.66
N LYS A 408 26.90 9.12 -13.89
CA LYS A 408 26.17 8.79 -15.12
C LYS A 408 25.73 7.31 -15.15
N GLU A 409 26.62 6.40 -14.75
CA GLU A 409 26.39 4.96 -14.84
C GLU A 409 25.39 4.43 -13.82
N ASN A 410 25.26 5.10 -12.64
CA ASN A 410 24.51 4.61 -11.49
C ASN A 410 23.42 5.57 -11.02
N LEU A 411 23.04 6.57 -11.82
CA LEU A 411 22.06 7.58 -11.45
C LEU A 411 20.75 6.98 -10.94
N PHE A 412 20.19 6.06 -11.71
CA PHE A 412 18.90 5.44 -11.40
C PHE A 412 18.96 4.23 -10.47
N PHE A 413 20.11 3.89 -9.92
CA PHE A 413 20.21 2.93 -8.82
C PHE A 413 19.72 3.51 -7.48
N ASN A 414 19.52 4.82 -7.42
CA ASN A 414 18.92 5.49 -6.28
C ASN A 414 17.41 5.63 -6.50
N ASP A 415 16.62 5.00 -5.63
CA ASP A 415 15.15 4.93 -5.69
C ASP A 415 14.45 6.29 -5.62
N LYS A 416 15.12 7.33 -5.10
CA LYS A 416 14.60 8.70 -5.10
C LYS A 416 14.29 9.22 -6.51
N TYR A 417 15.02 8.78 -7.53
CA TYR A 417 14.84 9.19 -8.91
C TYR A 417 13.86 8.34 -9.72
N LYS A 418 13.06 7.48 -9.06
CA LYS A 418 12.11 6.58 -9.72
C LYS A 418 11.12 7.26 -10.67
N GLN A 419 10.69 8.48 -10.33
CA GLN A 419 9.80 9.26 -11.19
C GLN A 419 10.53 9.76 -12.44
N SER A 420 11.76 10.26 -12.29
CA SER A 420 12.59 10.68 -13.41
C SER A 420 12.99 9.51 -14.32
N LEU A 421 13.28 8.34 -13.75
CA LEU A 421 13.52 7.10 -14.50
C LEU A 421 12.32 6.78 -15.43
N GLN A 422 11.11 6.79 -14.91
CA GLN A 422 9.91 6.52 -15.68
C GLN A 422 9.72 7.53 -16.81
N LEU A 423 9.88 8.81 -16.53
CA LEU A 423 9.76 9.88 -17.53
C LEU A 423 10.82 9.80 -18.62
N CYS A 424 12.08 9.50 -18.28
CA CYS A 424 13.14 9.30 -19.28
C CYS A 424 12.85 8.12 -20.21
N ILE A 425 12.33 7.02 -19.69
CA ILE A 425 11.92 5.88 -20.52
C ILE A 425 10.75 6.27 -21.42
N TYR A 426 9.74 6.98 -20.92
CA TYR A 426 8.61 7.44 -21.73
C TYR A 426 9.07 8.40 -22.84
N GLN A 427 9.97 9.32 -22.52
CA GLN A 427 10.55 10.22 -23.53
C GLN A 427 11.25 9.43 -24.61
N TYR A 428 12.14 8.49 -24.25
CA TYR A 428 12.82 7.61 -25.20
C TYR A 428 11.82 6.85 -26.09
N CYS A 429 10.77 6.28 -25.49
CA CYS A 429 9.78 5.54 -26.24
C CYS A 429 9.07 6.43 -27.28
N VAL A 430 8.65 7.62 -26.90
CA VAL A 430 7.93 8.53 -27.78
C VAL A 430 8.85 9.10 -28.88
N GLU A 431 10.10 9.42 -28.56
CA GLU A 431 11.10 9.84 -29.58
C GLU A 431 11.35 8.77 -30.68
N ASN A 432 11.13 7.48 -30.32
CA ASN A 432 11.29 6.37 -31.26
C ASN A 432 9.97 5.97 -31.95
N MET A 433 8.83 6.58 -31.61
CA MET A 433 7.58 6.43 -32.34
C MET A 433 7.60 7.26 -33.63
N SER A 434 7.25 6.67 -34.77
CA SER A 434 7.30 7.33 -36.07
C SER A 434 6.42 8.58 -36.16
N GLU A 435 5.33 8.60 -35.41
CA GLU A 435 4.32 9.66 -35.41
C GLU A 435 4.76 10.96 -34.70
N PHE A 436 5.81 10.89 -33.84
CA PHE A 436 6.23 12.01 -33.00
C PHE A 436 7.65 12.53 -33.29
N LYS A 437 8.33 12.03 -34.32
CA LYS A 437 9.73 12.35 -34.60
C LYS A 437 10.04 13.83 -34.87
N GLU A 438 9.05 14.61 -35.25
CA GLU A 438 9.23 16.02 -35.62
C GLU A 438 8.95 17.00 -34.47
N PHE A 439 8.52 16.49 -33.31
CA PHE A 439 8.14 17.32 -32.19
C PHE A 439 9.26 17.48 -31.17
N SER A 440 9.36 18.67 -30.57
CA SER A 440 10.09 18.83 -29.32
C SER A 440 9.29 18.21 -28.19
N ILE A 441 9.90 17.29 -27.44
CA ILE A 441 9.21 16.48 -26.42
C ILE A 441 9.61 16.97 -25.02
N GLU A 442 8.59 17.23 -24.20
CA GLU A 442 8.73 17.48 -22.77
C GLU A 442 8.01 16.39 -21.98
N THR A 443 8.63 15.90 -20.90
CA THR A 443 8.01 14.89 -20.06
C THR A 443 7.87 15.40 -18.64
N GLY A 444 6.72 15.13 -18.01
CA GLY A 444 6.47 15.64 -16.68
C GLY A 444 5.38 14.88 -15.91
N ILE A 445 5.31 15.20 -14.65
CA ILE A 445 4.30 14.67 -13.71
C ILE A 445 3.28 15.76 -13.42
N TRP A 446 2.01 15.38 -13.45
CA TRP A 446 0.93 16.17 -12.87
C TRP A 446 0.44 15.53 -11.58
N SER A 447 0.82 16.14 -10.46
CA SER A 447 0.50 15.63 -9.13
C SER A 447 -0.91 16.00 -8.70
N PHE A 448 -1.72 15.02 -8.29
CA PHE A 448 -3.03 15.24 -7.68
C PHE A 448 -2.96 15.91 -6.31
N ALA A 449 -1.84 15.76 -5.60
CA ALA A 449 -1.61 16.45 -4.34
C ALA A 449 -1.29 17.95 -4.51
N GLU A 450 -0.81 18.35 -5.70
CA GLU A 450 -0.35 19.71 -5.99
C GLU A 450 -0.81 20.18 -7.37
N VAL A 451 -2.09 19.97 -7.68
CA VAL A 451 -2.67 20.25 -9.03
C VAL A 451 -2.37 21.66 -9.53
N LYS A 452 -2.36 22.66 -8.63
CA LYS A 452 -2.11 24.07 -8.97
C LYS A 452 -0.72 24.33 -9.55
N ASN A 453 0.26 23.45 -9.31
CA ASN A 453 1.60 23.58 -9.86
C ASN A 453 1.66 23.21 -11.35
N GLY A 454 0.57 22.63 -11.90
CA GLY A 454 0.52 22.12 -13.25
C GLY A 454 1.47 20.94 -13.48
N VAL A 455 1.89 20.77 -14.73
CA VAL A 455 2.85 19.73 -15.11
C VAL A 455 4.25 20.18 -14.70
N GLN A 456 4.91 19.33 -13.91
CA GLN A 456 6.29 19.54 -13.48
C GLN A 456 7.21 18.67 -14.34
N ASN A 457 8.00 19.29 -15.18
CA ASN A 457 8.84 18.59 -16.16
C ASN A 457 10.12 18.03 -15.54
N VAL A 458 10.62 16.91 -16.10
CA VAL A 458 11.95 16.43 -15.79
C VAL A 458 13.00 17.37 -16.43
N GLU A 459 13.99 17.75 -15.64
CA GLU A 459 15.11 18.58 -16.07
C GLU A 459 16.42 17.78 -15.98
N ILE A 460 17.07 17.55 -17.11
CA ILE A 460 18.38 16.92 -17.16
C ILE A 460 19.46 18.02 -17.21
N LYS A 461 20.32 18.05 -16.18
CA LYS A 461 21.46 18.97 -16.09
C LYS A 461 22.75 18.25 -16.38
N ASP A 462 23.70 19.00 -16.94
CA ASP A 462 25.09 18.54 -17.22
C ASP A 462 25.13 17.29 -18.14
N GLY A 463 24.17 17.16 -19.06
CA GLY A 463 24.08 16.06 -20.03
C GLY A 463 22.78 16.07 -20.80
N ASN A 464 22.46 14.95 -21.42
CA ASN A 464 21.25 14.76 -22.24
C ASN A 464 20.49 13.47 -21.85
N LEU A 465 19.41 13.19 -22.57
CA LEU A 465 18.59 11.98 -22.33
C LEU A 465 19.40 10.68 -22.49
N GLU A 466 20.26 10.60 -23.55
CA GLU A 466 21.06 9.38 -23.78
C GLU A 466 22.03 9.12 -22.61
N ASP A 467 22.55 10.17 -22.01
CA ASP A 467 23.39 10.06 -20.81
C ASP A 467 22.61 9.49 -19.62
N ALA A 468 21.36 9.91 -19.42
CA ALA A 468 20.49 9.35 -18.38
C ALA A 468 20.10 7.90 -18.70
N LEU A 469 19.85 7.57 -19.97
CA LEU A 469 19.50 6.22 -20.42
C LEU A 469 20.66 5.22 -20.27
N GLN A 470 21.90 5.68 -20.16
CA GLN A 470 23.04 4.80 -19.84
C GLN A 470 22.82 4.11 -18.48
N SER A 471 22.33 4.84 -17.48
CA SER A 471 22.00 4.25 -16.18
C SER A 471 20.82 3.26 -16.27
N VAL A 472 19.83 3.50 -17.14
CA VAL A 472 18.74 2.54 -17.39
C VAL A 472 19.31 1.25 -18.00
N ARG A 473 20.23 1.38 -18.94
CA ARG A 473 20.92 0.23 -19.58
C ARG A 473 21.67 -0.60 -18.55
N ASN A 474 22.46 0.06 -17.70
CA ASN A 474 23.19 -0.62 -16.63
C ASN A 474 22.27 -1.32 -15.64
N LEU A 475 21.13 -0.72 -15.27
CA LEU A 475 20.13 -1.33 -14.40
C LEU A 475 19.54 -2.60 -15.01
N ILE A 476 19.22 -2.57 -16.29
CA ILE A 476 18.71 -3.76 -17.01
C ILE A 476 19.80 -4.84 -17.09
N LEU A 477 21.03 -4.47 -17.38
CA LEU A 477 22.15 -5.40 -17.41
C LEU A 477 22.42 -6.04 -16.05
N GLU A 478 22.25 -5.30 -14.94
CA GLU A 478 22.33 -5.88 -13.59
C GLU A 478 21.21 -6.89 -13.35
N ILE A 479 19.97 -6.57 -13.74
CA ILE A 479 18.84 -7.51 -13.64
C ILE A 479 19.13 -8.81 -14.41
N LEU A 480 19.76 -8.72 -15.56
CA LEU A 480 20.07 -9.87 -16.42
C LEU A 480 21.36 -10.61 -16.02
N ASN A 481 22.23 -9.99 -15.21
CA ASN A 481 23.51 -10.58 -14.83
C ASN A 481 23.31 -11.81 -13.94
N PRO A 482 23.75 -13.02 -14.35
CA PRO A 482 23.59 -14.25 -13.56
C PRO A 482 24.37 -14.24 -12.24
N GLU A 483 25.47 -13.48 -12.15
CA GLU A 483 26.31 -13.41 -10.95
C GLU A 483 25.73 -12.50 -9.85
N VAL A 484 24.73 -11.66 -10.19
CA VAL A 484 24.09 -10.74 -9.24
C VAL A 484 22.77 -11.34 -8.77
N PRO A 485 22.68 -11.82 -7.52
CA PRO A 485 21.42 -12.37 -6.99
C PRO A 485 20.37 -11.28 -6.76
N PHE A 486 19.11 -11.69 -6.67
CA PHE A 486 18.06 -10.81 -6.16
C PHE A 486 18.17 -10.74 -4.64
N THR A 487 18.61 -9.60 -4.14
CA THR A 487 18.82 -9.39 -2.70
C THR A 487 17.81 -8.41 -2.15
N GLU A 488 17.18 -8.78 -1.04
CA GLU A 488 16.22 -7.94 -0.32
C GLU A 488 16.85 -6.61 0.09
N LYS A 489 16.15 -5.50 -0.19
CA LYS A 489 16.50 -4.19 0.36
C LYS A 489 15.72 -3.97 1.65
N ILE A 490 16.44 -4.01 2.77
CA ILE A 490 15.86 -3.67 4.07
C ILE A 490 15.71 -2.16 4.12
N HIS A 491 14.50 -1.67 3.95
CA HIS A 491 14.19 -0.27 4.19
C HIS A 491 14.08 -0.07 5.71
N GLU A 492 14.90 0.79 6.30
CA GLU A 492 14.71 1.23 7.67
C GLU A 492 13.31 1.86 7.77
N LYS A 493 12.33 1.07 8.20
CA LYS A 493 11.08 1.64 8.65
C LYS A 493 11.41 2.40 9.92
N TRP A 494 11.30 3.71 9.89
CA TRP A 494 11.28 4.52 11.10
C TRP A 494 10.13 3.99 11.96
N SER A 495 10.49 3.17 12.95
CA SER A 495 9.57 2.61 13.96
C SER A 495 9.12 3.69 14.93
#